data_07bd0159b96965889358b94897536d81
#
_entry.id   07bd0159b96965889358b94897536d81
#
_cell.length_a   1.000
_cell.length_b   1.000
_cell.length_c   1.000
_cell.angle_alpha   90.00
_cell.angle_beta   90.00
_cell.angle_gamma   90.00
#
_symmetry.space_group_name_H-M   'P 1'
#
loop_
_entity.id
_entity.type
_entity.pdbx_description
1 polymer ?
#
loop_
_entity_poly.entity_id
_entity_poly.type
_entity_poly.pdbx_seq_one_letter_code
_entity_poly.pdbx_strand_id
1 'polypeptide(L)'
;MSFETLNLNAQILRAVKEEGYSEPTPIQAEAIPTVIEGRDILAAAQTGTGKTAAFTLPMLQKLSSKKSSGKRYVRALVLTPTRELAAQVHQSVRTYGKYLKLKSVEIYGGVSMQPQVRALRNGVDILVATPGRLLDHVNQGNVDLSRVEILVLDEADRMLDMGFINDIKKIISDLPHFRQNLLFSATFSAEIKRLSSSILKEPKMIKVAADNKTA
;
A
#
# COMPACT_ATOMS: atom_id res chain seq x y z
N MET A 1 20.07 12.86 -5.53
CA MET A 1 19.92 11.38 -5.45
C MET A 1 18.97 10.98 -6.56
N SER A 2 19.28 9.97 -7.38
CA SER A 2 18.40 9.51 -8.46
C SER A 2 17.66 8.25 -8.07
N PHE A 3 16.54 7.93 -8.77
CA PHE A 3 15.84 6.65 -8.56
C PHE A 3 16.71 5.42 -8.85
N GLU A 4 17.71 5.54 -9.71
CA GLU A 4 18.65 4.48 -10.06
C GLU A 4 19.46 3.98 -8.85
N THR A 5 19.66 4.83 -7.84
CA THR A 5 20.37 4.48 -6.61
C THR A 5 19.51 3.79 -5.55
N LEU A 6 18.22 3.58 -5.81
CA LEU A 6 17.25 3.06 -4.83
C LEU A 6 16.99 1.56 -4.95
N ASN A 7 17.81 0.82 -5.66
CA ASN A 7 17.70 -0.64 -5.83
C ASN A 7 16.38 -1.11 -6.50
N LEU A 8 15.82 -0.28 -7.38
CA LEU A 8 14.68 -0.64 -8.21
C LEU A 8 15.14 -1.34 -9.49
N ASN A 9 14.39 -2.33 -9.96
CA ASN A 9 14.70 -3.03 -11.20
C ASN A 9 14.48 -2.15 -12.44
N ALA A 10 15.06 -2.56 -13.57
CA ALA A 10 15.01 -1.79 -14.81
C ALA A 10 13.59 -1.54 -15.33
N GLN A 11 12.66 -2.47 -15.11
CA GLN A 11 11.27 -2.35 -15.55
C GLN A 11 10.50 -1.26 -14.77
N ILE A 12 10.74 -1.18 -13.47
CA ILE A 12 10.18 -0.12 -12.62
C ILE A 12 10.83 1.23 -12.94
N LEU A 13 12.15 1.28 -13.08
CA LEU A 13 12.87 2.50 -13.44
C LEU A 13 12.41 3.05 -14.80
N ARG A 14 12.16 2.18 -15.77
CA ARG A 14 11.59 2.58 -17.06
C ARG A 14 10.23 3.24 -16.91
N ALA A 15 9.34 2.66 -16.11
CA ALA A 15 8.02 3.23 -15.87
C ALA A 15 8.10 4.59 -15.16
N VAL A 16 8.97 4.73 -14.16
CA VAL A 16 9.22 6.00 -13.46
C VAL A 16 9.71 7.08 -14.40
N LYS A 17 10.66 6.75 -15.29
CA LYS A 17 11.21 7.68 -16.26
C LYS A 17 10.15 8.14 -17.28
N GLU A 18 9.29 7.24 -17.74
CA GLU A 18 8.20 7.56 -18.66
C GLU A 18 7.16 8.51 -18.06
N GLU A 19 6.98 8.49 -16.73
CA GLU A 19 6.15 9.46 -16.00
C GLU A 19 6.86 10.83 -15.76
N GLY A 20 8.09 10.98 -16.23
CA GLY A 20 8.83 12.24 -16.14
C GLY A 20 9.52 12.49 -14.81
N TYR A 21 9.61 11.49 -13.94
CA TYR A 21 10.32 11.63 -12.65
C TYR A 21 11.79 11.26 -12.79
N SER A 22 12.67 12.17 -12.41
CA SER A 22 14.13 11.98 -12.43
C SER A 22 14.71 11.80 -11.02
N GLU A 23 14.14 12.50 -10.05
CA GLU A 23 14.62 12.51 -8.67
C GLU A 23 13.53 12.14 -7.69
N PRO A 24 13.83 11.30 -6.68
CA PRO A 24 12.89 10.97 -5.64
C PRO A 24 12.63 12.16 -4.70
N THR A 25 11.40 12.27 -4.23
CA THR A 25 11.06 13.16 -3.12
C THR A 25 11.73 12.70 -1.82
N PRO A 26 11.83 13.56 -0.78
CA PRO A 26 12.44 13.16 0.49
C PRO A 26 11.84 11.89 1.11
N ILE A 27 10.51 11.76 1.10
CA ILE A 27 9.86 10.56 1.63
C ILE A 27 10.18 9.32 0.79
N GLN A 28 10.27 9.44 -0.53
CA GLN A 28 10.63 8.34 -1.42
C GLN A 28 12.06 7.89 -1.19
N ALA A 29 12.99 8.83 -1.06
CA ALA A 29 14.40 8.54 -0.83
C ALA A 29 14.65 7.76 0.48
N GLU A 30 13.85 8.01 1.51
CA GLU A 30 13.94 7.30 2.79
C GLU A 30 13.13 6.00 2.81
N ALA A 31 11.90 6.02 2.29
CA ALA A 31 10.98 4.89 2.38
C ALA A 31 11.38 3.74 1.44
N ILE A 32 11.74 4.04 0.19
CA ILE A 32 11.99 3.00 -0.81
C ILE A 32 13.08 2.00 -0.36
N PRO A 33 14.28 2.44 0.03
CA PRO A 33 15.30 1.49 0.50
C PRO A 33 14.87 0.74 1.76
N THR A 34 14.24 1.44 2.71
CA THR A 34 13.78 0.85 3.98
C THR A 34 12.75 -0.27 3.76
N VAL A 35 11.81 -0.07 2.85
CA VAL A 35 10.81 -1.10 2.50
C VAL A 35 11.47 -2.27 1.80
N ILE A 36 12.40 -2.04 0.87
CA ILE A 36 13.13 -3.11 0.15
C ILE A 36 13.93 -3.97 1.14
N GLU A 37 14.52 -3.37 2.17
CA GLU A 37 15.21 -4.06 3.25
C GLU A 37 14.28 -4.92 4.14
N GLY A 38 12.97 -4.76 4.03
CA GLY A 38 11.99 -5.54 4.78
C GLY A 38 11.57 -4.94 6.11
N ARG A 39 11.93 -3.69 6.40
CA ARG A 39 11.57 -3.01 7.65
C ARG A 39 10.16 -2.43 7.60
N ASP A 40 9.51 -2.38 8.75
CA ASP A 40 8.28 -1.63 8.94
C ASP A 40 8.54 -0.12 8.93
N ILE A 41 7.53 0.65 8.51
CA ILE A 41 7.60 2.11 8.45
C ILE A 41 6.39 2.73 9.18
N LEU A 42 6.69 3.79 9.93
CA LEU A 42 5.69 4.75 10.41
C LEU A 42 6.04 6.12 9.82
N ALA A 43 5.29 6.57 8.83
CA ALA A 43 5.57 7.81 8.10
C ALA A 43 4.55 8.90 8.42
N ALA A 44 5.07 10.06 8.82
CA ALA A 44 4.33 11.31 8.87
C ALA A 44 4.39 11.95 7.49
N ALA A 45 3.30 11.89 6.75
CA ALA A 45 3.26 12.40 5.39
C ALA A 45 1.89 12.99 5.05
N GLN A 46 1.91 14.20 4.53
CA GLN A 46 0.73 14.88 3.99
C GLN A 46 0.51 14.55 2.51
N THR A 47 -0.64 14.94 1.99
CA THR A 47 -0.94 14.87 0.56
C THR A 47 0.09 15.68 -0.24
N GLY A 48 0.49 15.17 -1.42
CA GLY A 48 1.42 15.86 -2.31
C GLY A 48 2.91 15.68 -2.02
N THR A 49 3.27 14.86 -1.02
CA THR A 49 4.68 14.57 -0.67
C THR A 49 5.30 13.44 -1.49
N GLY A 50 4.53 12.79 -2.37
CA GLY A 50 5.00 11.63 -3.12
C GLY A 50 4.88 10.31 -2.35
N LYS A 51 4.08 10.27 -1.27
CA LYS A 51 3.94 9.06 -0.42
C LYS A 51 3.43 7.84 -1.17
N THR A 52 2.55 8.00 -2.16
CA THR A 52 1.99 6.87 -2.90
C THR A 52 3.09 6.09 -3.63
N ALA A 53 3.98 6.77 -4.35
CA ALA A 53 5.13 6.12 -4.97
C ALA A 53 6.14 5.61 -3.93
N ALA A 54 6.22 6.24 -2.77
CA ALA A 54 7.10 5.83 -1.69
C ALA A 54 6.82 4.41 -1.17
N PHE A 55 5.56 3.96 -1.20
CA PHE A 55 5.23 2.57 -0.89
C PHE A 55 4.96 1.70 -2.13
N THR A 56 4.41 2.25 -3.21
CA THR A 56 4.08 1.48 -4.42
C THR A 56 5.33 0.95 -5.10
N LEU A 57 6.36 1.76 -5.30
CA LEU A 57 7.59 1.36 -5.99
C LEU A 57 8.33 0.22 -5.27
N PRO A 58 8.62 0.30 -3.97
CA PRO A 58 9.30 -0.80 -3.29
C PRO A 58 8.41 -2.03 -3.11
N MET A 59 7.10 -1.86 -2.99
CA MET A 59 6.14 -2.97 -2.97
C MET A 59 6.20 -3.76 -4.28
N LEU A 60 6.15 -3.10 -5.42
CA LEU A 60 6.29 -3.71 -6.74
C LEU A 60 7.65 -4.40 -6.89
N GLN A 61 8.73 -3.77 -6.42
CA GLN A 61 10.08 -4.35 -6.44
C GLN A 61 10.11 -5.67 -5.67
N LYS A 62 9.59 -5.70 -4.46
CA LYS A 62 9.60 -6.91 -3.61
C LYS A 62 8.76 -8.04 -4.21
N LEU A 63 7.59 -7.72 -4.74
CA LEU A 63 6.72 -8.73 -5.34
C LEU A 63 7.27 -9.27 -6.67
N SER A 64 7.91 -8.43 -7.47
CA SER A 64 8.49 -8.84 -8.74
C SER A 64 9.74 -9.71 -8.62
N SER A 65 10.45 -9.63 -7.50
CA SER A 65 11.64 -10.45 -7.24
C SER A 65 11.33 -11.94 -7.00
N LYS A 66 10.09 -12.25 -6.63
CA LYS A 66 9.62 -13.63 -6.41
C LYS A 66 8.68 -14.03 -7.53
N LYS A 67 9.06 -15.03 -8.32
CA LYS A 67 8.18 -15.58 -9.36
C LYS A 67 6.94 -16.22 -8.73
N SER A 68 5.76 -15.81 -9.16
CA SER A 68 4.52 -16.53 -8.88
C SER A 68 4.47 -17.76 -9.78
N SER A 69 4.58 -18.95 -9.22
CA SER A 69 4.36 -20.20 -9.91
C SER A 69 2.96 -20.73 -9.57
N GLY A 70 2.07 -20.79 -10.55
CA GLY A 70 0.74 -21.36 -10.38
C GLY A 70 -0.33 -20.35 -9.96
N LYS A 71 -1.18 -20.73 -9.01
CA LYS A 71 -2.31 -19.91 -8.54
C LYS A 71 -1.84 -18.62 -7.87
N ARG A 72 -2.43 -17.48 -8.24
CA ARG A 72 -2.14 -16.19 -7.62
C ARG A 72 -2.89 -16.03 -6.31
N TYR A 73 -2.22 -15.40 -5.35
CA TYR A 73 -2.78 -15.05 -4.04
C TYR A 73 -2.50 -13.57 -3.77
N VAL A 74 -3.32 -12.94 -2.94
CA VAL A 74 -3.07 -11.58 -2.47
C VAL A 74 -1.80 -11.59 -1.62
N ARG A 75 -0.75 -10.96 -2.11
CA ARG A 75 0.57 -10.85 -1.46
C ARG A 75 0.81 -9.48 -0.86
N ALA A 76 0.16 -8.46 -1.41
CA ALA A 76 0.16 -7.12 -0.87
C ALA A 76 -1.27 -6.59 -0.75
N LEU A 77 -1.57 -6.00 0.40
CA LEU A 77 -2.83 -5.35 0.71
C LEU A 77 -2.58 -3.89 1.06
N VAL A 78 -3.26 -2.99 0.34
CA VAL A 78 -3.27 -1.55 0.65
C VAL A 78 -4.68 -1.16 1.08
N LEU A 79 -4.82 -0.66 2.30
CA LEU A 79 -6.08 -0.10 2.81
C LEU A 79 -6.06 1.42 2.70
N THR A 80 -7.11 1.99 2.17
CA THR A 80 -7.34 3.42 2.00
C THR A 80 -8.71 3.82 2.49
N PRO A 81 -8.94 5.07 2.92
CA PRO A 81 -10.22 5.47 3.51
C PRO A 81 -11.35 5.63 2.50
N THR A 82 -11.07 5.96 1.25
CA THR A 82 -12.10 6.32 0.27
C THR A 82 -11.92 5.60 -1.07
N ARG A 83 -13.03 5.49 -1.80
CA ARG A 83 -13.07 4.99 -3.18
C ARG A 83 -12.10 5.75 -4.09
N GLU A 84 -12.07 7.08 -4.00
CA GLU A 84 -11.23 7.95 -4.82
C GLU A 84 -9.74 7.67 -4.58
N LEU A 85 -9.35 7.51 -3.31
CA LEU A 85 -7.98 7.16 -2.94
C LEU A 85 -7.61 5.74 -3.37
N ALA A 86 -8.51 4.78 -3.23
CA ALA A 86 -8.29 3.43 -3.73
C ALA A 86 -8.01 3.43 -5.23
N ALA A 87 -8.80 4.18 -6.01
CA ALA A 87 -8.59 4.34 -7.45
C ALA A 87 -7.25 5.00 -7.79
N GLN A 88 -6.86 6.05 -7.06
CA GLN A 88 -5.57 6.73 -7.25
C GLN A 88 -4.38 5.82 -6.94
N VAL A 89 -4.43 5.09 -5.84
CA VAL A 89 -3.37 4.13 -5.48
C VAL A 89 -3.28 3.02 -6.51
N HIS A 90 -4.43 2.46 -6.92
CA HIS A 90 -4.46 1.41 -7.95
C HIS A 90 -3.93 1.91 -9.29
N GLN A 91 -4.24 3.14 -9.67
CA GLN A 91 -3.66 3.75 -10.87
C GLN A 91 -2.13 3.84 -10.78
N SER A 92 -1.57 4.23 -9.64
CA SER A 92 -0.13 4.21 -9.41
C SER A 92 0.47 2.81 -9.53
N VAL A 93 -0.18 1.80 -8.95
CA VAL A 93 0.25 0.40 -9.07
C VAL A 93 0.30 -0.03 -10.53
N ARG A 94 -0.72 0.30 -11.32
CA ARG A 94 -0.79 -0.03 -12.75
C ARG A 94 0.27 0.71 -13.55
N THR A 95 0.44 2.00 -13.31
CA THR A 95 1.40 2.85 -14.03
C THR A 95 2.83 2.38 -13.81
N TYR A 96 3.24 2.23 -12.56
CA TYR A 96 4.63 1.82 -12.25
C TYR A 96 4.87 0.32 -12.44
N GLY A 97 3.84 -0.50 -12.38
CA GLY A 97 3.91 -1.94 -12.59
C GLY A 97 3.64 -2.41 -14.04
N LYS A 98 3.49 -1.49 -15.00
CA LYS A 98 3.03 -1.82 -16.37
C LYS A 98 3.92 -2.81 -17.13
N TYR A 99 5.20 -2.90 -16.78
CA TYR A 99 6.15 -3.84 -17.37
C TYR A 99 6.34 -5.10 -16.54
N LEU A 100 5.65 -5.22 -15.40
CA LEU A 100 5.73 -6.37 -14.50
C LEU A 100 4.57 -7.33 -14.77
N LYS A 101 4.80 -8.61 -14.51
CA LYS A 101 3.76 -9.65 -14.61
C LYS A 101 2.96 -9.78 -13.30
N LEU A 102 2.56 -8.66 -12.71
CA LEU A 102 1.74 -8.61 -11.50
C LEU A 102 0.30 -8.21 -11.84
N LYS A 103 -0.65 -8.81 -11.16
CA LYS A 103 -2.07 -8.47 -11.27
C LYS A 103 -2.51 -7.71 -10.04
N SER A 104 -3.27 -6.64 -10.25
CA SER A 104 -3.83 -5.81 -9.19
C SER A 104 -5.30 -5.55 -9.40
N VAL A 105 -6.02 -5.30 -8.32
CA VAL A 105 -7.43 -4.93 -8.34
C VAL A 105 -7.73 -3.92 -7.24
N GLU A 106 -8.70 -3.07 -7.47
CA GLU A 106 -9.28 -2.16 -6.48
C GLU A 106 -10.66 -2.62 -6.05
N ILE A 107 -10.95 -2.50 -4.74
CA ILE A 107 -12.22 -2.92 -4.14
C ILE A 107 -12.72 -1.83 -3.21
N TYR A 108 -13.96 -1.38 -3.44
CA TYR A 108 -14.61 -0.36 -2.63
C TYR A 108 -16.13 -0.48 -2.71
N GLY A 109 -16.82 0.13 -1.75
CA GLY A 109 -18.28 0.17 -1.67
C GLY A 109 -18.93 1.14 -2.66
N GLY A 110 -20.25 1.16 -2.67
CA GLY A 110 -21.04 2.04 -3.54
C GLY A 110 -21.14 1.59 -5.00
N VAL A 111 -20.64 0.41 -5.33
CA VAL A 111 -20.73 -0.23 -6.66
C VAL A 111 -21.09 -1.71 -6.52
N SER A 112 -21.47 -2.34 -7.63
CA SER A 112 -21.81 -3.77 -7.64
C SER A 112 -20.67 -4.65 -7.14
N MET A 113 -21.01 -5.65 -6.35
CA MET A 113 -20.09 -6.62 -5.78
C MET A 113 -19.59 -7.65 -6.80
N GLN A 114 -20.45 -8.02 -7.76
CA GLN A 114 -20.19 -9.12 -8.71
C GLN A 114 -18.93 -8.96 -9.56
N PRO A 115 -18.63 -7.79 -10.15
CA PRO A 115 -17.37 -7.61 -10.88
C PRO A 115 -16.15 -7.79 -9.97
N GLN A 116 -16.24 -7.37 -8.71
CA GLN A 116 -15.17 -7.52 -7.73
C GLN A 116 -14.96 -9.00 -7.37
N VAL A 117 -16.03 -9.76 -7.17
CA VAL A 117 -15.95 -11.21 -6.94
C VAL A 117 -15.26 -11.92 -8.09
N ARG A 118 -15.62 -11.59 -9.33
CA ARG A 118 -14.98 -12.17 -10.52
C ARG A 118 -13.49 -11.84 -10.59
N ALA A 119 -13.12 -10.58 -10.34
CA ALA A 119 -11.72 -10.16 -10.33
C ALA A 119 -10.89 -10.91 -9.27
N LEU A 120 -11.43 -11.06 -8.07
CA LEU A 120 -10.77 -11.80 -6.98
C LEU A 120 -10.61 -13.29 -7.31
N ARG A 121 -11.62 -13.93 -7.90
CA ARG A 121 -11.56 -15.35 -8.31
C ARG A 121 -10.48 -15.60 -9.37
N ASN A 122 -10.23 -14.64 -10.24
CA ASN A 122 -9.17 -14.73 -11.25
C ASN A 122 -7.74 -14.67 -10.66
N GLY A 123 -7.63 -14.39 -9.35
CA GLY A 123 -6.38 -14.29 -8.62
C GLY A 123 -5.64 -12.97 -8.87
N VAL A 124 -5.22 -12.32 -7.82
CA VAL A 124 -4.49 -11.07 -7.84
C VAL A 124 -3.29 -11.12 -6.91
N ASP A 125 -2.25 -10.36 -7.22
CA ASP A 125 -1.05 -10.22 -6.38
C ASP A 125 -1.19 -9.04 -5.42
N ILE A 126 -1.82 -7.96 -5.87
CA ILE A 126 -1.97 -6.70 -5.13
C ILE A 126 -3.44 -6.31 -5.06
N LEU A 127 -3.92 -6.10 -3.84
CA LEU A 127 -5.27 -5.67 -3.56
C LEU A 127 -5.25 -4.28 -2.92
N VAL A 128 -5.92 -3.34 -3.56
CA VAL A 128 -6.16 -2.00 -3.01
C VAL A 128 -7.62 -1.90 -2.62
N ALA A 129 -7.93 -1.58 -1.37
CA ALA A 129 -9.30 -1.66 -0.87
C ALA A 129 -9.65 -0.59 0.15
N THR A 130 -10.94 -0.26 0.23
CA THR A 130 -11.52 0.38 1.40
C THR A 130 -11.94 -0.68 2.42
N PRO A 131 -11.81 -0.42 3.75
CA PRO A 131 -11.97 -1.45 4.77
C PRO A 131 -13.33 -2.14 4.78
N GLY A 132 -14.43 -1.39 4.68
CA GLY A 132 -15.78 -1.96 4.79
C GLY A 132 -16.10 -2.99 3.70
N ARG A 133 -15.86 -2.65 2.44
CA ARG A 133 -16.11 -3.56 1.31
C ARG A 133 -15.15 -4.75 1.33
N LEU A 134 -13.91 -4.56 1.73
CA LEU A 134 -12.98 -5.68 1.86
C LEU A 134 -13.47 -6.67 2.91
N LEU A 135 -13.94 -6.19 4.05
CA LEU A 135 -14.48 -7.05 5.11
C LEU A 135 -15.70 -7.82 4.62
N ASP A 136 -16.58 -7.21 3.82
CA ASP A 136 -17.69 -7.91 3.19
C ASP A 136 -17.23 -9.09 2.32
N HIS A 137 -16.19 -8.89 1.50
CA HIS A 137 -15.62 -9.97 0.70
C HIS A 137 -14.95 -11.05 1.53
N VAL A 138 -14.26 -10.68 2.60
CA VAL A 138 -13.66 -11.64 3.55
C VAL A 138 -14.75 -12.50 4.19
N ASN A 139 -15.81 -11.87 4.71
CA ASN A 139 -16.91 -12.56 5.38
C ASN A 139 -17.69 -13.51 4.44
N GLN A 140 -17.72 -13.19 3.14
CA GLN A 140 -18.36 -14.04 2.12
C GLN A 140 -17.41 -15.08 1.51
N GLY A 141 -16.17 -15.14 1.96
CA GLY A 141 -15.18 -16.10 1.44
C GLY A 141 -14.70 -15.80 0.01
N ASN A 142 -14.84 -14.56 -0.46
CA ASN A 142 -14.47 -14.17 -1.82
C ASN A 142 -12.97 -13.91 -1.98
N VAL A 143 -12.23 -13.74 -0.90
CA VAL A 143 -10.80 -13.43 -0.87
C VAL A 143 -10.10 -14.19 0.24
N ASP A 144 -8.89 -14.64 -0.04
CA ASP A 144 -7.99 -15.28 0.92
C ASP A 144 -6.81 -14.32 1.21
N LEU A 145 -6.73 -13.86 2.45
CA LEU A 145 -5.69 -12.95 2.93
C LEU A 145 -4.55 -13.65 3.67
N SER A 146 -4.57 -14.99 3.75
CA SER A 146 -3.61 -15.78 4.54
C SER A 146 -2.18 -15.75 4.02
N ARG A 147 -1.94 -15.18 2.84
CA ARG A 147 -0.63 -15.09 2.19
C ARG A 147 -0.13 -13.67 1.98
N VAL A 148 -0.76 -12.70 2.63
CA VAL A 148 -0.32 -11.30 2.56
C VAL A 148 1.05 -11.15 3.21
N GLU A 149 2.01 -10.66 2.45
CA GLU A 149 3.39 -10.40 2.88
C GLU A 149 3.60 -8.94 3.28
N ILE A 150 2.84 -8.02 2.67
CA ILE A 150 2.94 -6.57 2.89
C ILE A 150 1.55 -5.98 3.13
N LEU A 151 1.39 -5.28 4.26
CA LEU A 151 0.23 -4.46 4.57
C LEU A 151 0.61 -2.99 4.53
N VAL A 152 -0.16 -2.20 3.79
CA VAL A 152 -0.05 -0.75 3.77
C VAL A 152 -1.34 -0.13 4.29
N LEU A 153 -1.26 0.72 5.31
CA LEU A 153 -2.35 1.60 5.73
C LEU A 153 -2.03 3.01 5.25
N ASP A 154 -2.75 3.48 4.24
CA ASP A 154 -2.60 4.82 3.70
C ASP A 154 -3.68 5.75 4.25
N GLU A 155 -3.29 6.94 4.69
CA GLU A 155 -4.18 7.88 5.39
C GLU A 155 -4.89 7.24 6.60
N ALA A 156 -4.12 6.61 7.46
CA ALA A 156 -4.63 5.85 8.61
C ALA A 156 -5.47 6.71 9.56
N ASP A 157 -5.07 7.96 9.81
CA ASP A 157 -5.83 8.92 10.62
C ASP A 157 -7.24 9.17 10.04
N ARG A 158 -7.35 9.31 8.73
CA ARG A 158 -8.64 9.48 8.07
C ARG A 158 -9.52 8.24 8.17
N MET A 159 -8.94 7.04 8.06
CA MET A 159 -9.70 5.80 8.27
C MET A 159 -10.26 5.72 9.70
N LEU A 160 -9.50 6.13 10.71
CA LEU A 160 -9.98 6.18 12.09
C LEU A 160 -11.08 7.23 12.27
N ASP A 161 -10.93 8.42 11.71
CA ASP A 161 -11.94 9.49 11.74
C ASP A 161 -13.27 9.06 11.10
N MET A 162 -13.21 8.20 10.09
CA MET A 162 -14.37 7.61 9.42
C MET A 162 -14.96 6.40 10.14
N GLY A 163 -14.40 5.99 11.29
CA GLY A 163 -14.91 4.90 12.11
C GLY A 163 -14.49 3.50 11.68
N PHE A 164 -13.46 3.34 10.85
CA PHE A 164 -13.01 2.05 10.32
C PHE A 164 -12.11 1.24 11.27
N ILE A 165 -11.88 1.69 12.50
CA ILE A 165 -10.95 1.01 13.42
C ILE A 165 -11.29 -0.47 13.64
N ASN A 166 -12.56 -0.80 13.84
CA ASN A 166 -12.98 -2.18 14.07
C ASN A 166 -12.86 -3.04 12.82
N ASP A 167 -13.16 -2.48 11.65
CA ASP A 167 -13.01 -3.17 10.36
C ASP A 167 -11.53 -3.45 10.08
N ILE A 168 -10.66 -2.48 10.33
CA ILE A 168 -9.19 -2.63 10.20
C ILE A 168 -8.68 -3.74 11.12
N LYS A 169 -9.10 -3.75 12.40
CA LYS A 169 -8.69 -4.79 13.35
C LYS A 169 -9.13 -6.19 12.91
N LYS A 170 -10.36 -6.33 12.42
CA LYS A 170 -10.85 -7.61 11.88
C LYS A 170 -10.06 -8.07 10.67
N ILE A 171 -9.80 -7.18 9.72
CA ILE A 171 -8.98 -7.49 8.54
C ILE A 171 -7.59 -7.95 8.97
N ILE A 172 -6.94 -7.21 9.88
CA ILE A 172 -5.60 -7.56 10.38
C ILE A 172 -5.57 -8.92 11.06
N SER A 173 -6.63 -9.31 11.76
CA SER A 173 -6.72 -10.63 12.40
C SER A 173 -6.71 -11.79 11.42
N ASP A 174 -7.08 -11.57 10.16
CA ASP A 174 -7.04 -12.57 9.10
C ASP A 174 -5.71 -12.61 8.31
N LEU A 175 -4.81 -11.68 8.61
CA LEU A 175 -3.49 -11.61 7.97
C LEU A 175 -2.48 -12.53 8.67
N PRO A 176 -1.44 -12.99 7.95
CA PRO A 176 -0.34 -13.70 8.58
C PRO A 176 0.32 -12.89 9.68
N HIS A 177 0.77 -13.57 10.74
CA HIS A 177 1.51 -12.93 11.82
C HIS A 177 2.84 -12.34 11.35
N PHE A 178 3.53 -13.04 10.46
CA PHE A 178 4.74 -12.57 9.80
C PHE A 178 4.39 -11.83 8.52
N ARG A 179 4.46 -10.53 8.57
CA ARG A 179 4.26 -9.62 7.45
C ARG A 179 5.01 -8.32 7.68
N GLN A 180 5.28 -7.60 6.60
CA GLN A 180 5.79 -6.24 6.66
C GLN A 180 4.61 -5.25 6.74
N ASN A 181 4.71 -4.24 7.60
CA ASN A 181 3.64 -3.25 7.79
C ASN A 181 4.16 -1.84 7.52
N LEU A 182 3.43 -1.10 6.69
CA LEU A 182 3.72 0.28 6.34
C LEU A 182 2.52 1.14 6.73
N LEU A 183 2.70 2.11 7.62
CA LEU A 183 1.64 3.01 8.06
C LEU A 183 1.98 4.44 7.71
N PHE A 184 1.08 5.09 6.98
CA PHE A 184 1.16 6.49 6.57
C PHE A 184 0.01 7.26 7.19
N SER A 185 0.33 8.37 7.86
CA SER A 185 -0.64 9.23 8.52
C SER A 185 -0.16 10.68 8.51
N ALA A 186 -1.07 11.63 8.34
CA ALA A 186 -0.73 13.06 8.43
C ALA A 186 -0.65 13.53 9.90
N THR A 187 -1.33 12.83 10.82
CA THR A 187 -1.41 13.16 12.24
C THR A 187 -1.04 11.98 13.12
N PHE A 188 -0.63 12.24 14.35
CA PHE A 188 -0.23 11.24 15.36
C PHE A 188 -1.05 11.39 16.64
N SER A 189 -2.36 11.21 16.53
CA SER A 189 -3.25 11.12 17.68
C SER A 189 -2.92 9.93 18.58
N ALA A 190 -3.47 9.91 19.79
CA ALA A 190 -3.34 8.76 20.68
C ALA A 190 -3.87 7.46 20.05
N GLU A 191 -4.91 7.55 19.23
CA GLU A 191 -5.46 6.39 18.51
C GLU A 191 -4.50 5.86 17.43
N ILE A 192 -3.89 6.75 16.63
CA ILE A 192 -2.86 6.36 15.65
C ILE A 192 -1.66 5.73 16.34
N LYS A 193 -1.21 6.29 17.46
CA LYS A 193 -0.11 5.71 18.25
C LYS A 193 -0.46 4.31 18.76
N ARG A 194 -1.67 4.09 19.26
CA ARG A 194 -2.13 2.76 19.69
C ARG A 194 -2.21 1.77 18.54
N LEU A 195 -2.76 2.19 17.39
CA LEU A 195 -2.83 1.36 16.19
C LEU A 195 -1.42 0.99 15.72
N SER A 196 -0.52 1.96 15.59
CA SER A 196 0.85 1.72 15.16
C SER A 196 1.59 0.76 16.08
N SER A 197 1.47 0.93 17.40
CA SER A 197 2.10 0.04 18.37
C SER A 197 1.56 -1.40 18.30
N SER A 198 0.30 -1.57 17.89
CA SER A 198 -0.31 -2.90 17.78
C SER A 198 0.10 -3.68 16.54
N ILE A 199 0.53 -3.00 15.47
CA ILE A 199 0.81 -3.64 14.17
C ILE A 199 2.25 -3.53 13.70
N LEU A 200 2.98 -2.47 14.07
CA LEU A 200 4.35 -2.24 13.62
C LEU A 200 5.37 -2.90 14.54
N LYS A 201 6.42 -3.45 13.93
CA LYS A 201 7.57 -4.06 14.62
C LYS A 201 8.82 -3.24 14.35
N GLU A 202 9.35 -2.60 15.39
CA GLU A 202 10.57 -1.77 15.30
C GLU A 202 10.59 -0.87 14.06
N PRO A 203 9.54 -0.06 13.83
CA PRO A 203 9.40 0.69 12.59
C PRO A 203 10.46 1.77 12.47
N LYS A 204 10.89 2.03 11.23
CA LYS A 204 11.60 3.27 10.93
C LYS A 204 10.59 4.41 10.91
N MET A 205 10.87 5.45 11.70
CA MET A 205 10.11 6.70 11.68
C MET A 205 10.60 7.58 10.53
N ILE A 206 9.67 8.01 9.66
CA ILE A 206 9.95 8.96 8.59
C ILE A 206 9.07 10.19 8.80
N LYS A 207 9.69 11.34 8.97
CA LYS A 207 9.00 12.63 9.10
C LYS A 207 9.45 13.53 7.96
N VAL A 208 8.51 13.87 7.08
CA VAL A 208 8.77 14.85 6.02
C VAL A 208 8.10 16.15 6.42
N ALA A 209 8.87 17.20 6.55
CA ALA A 209 8.36 18.55 6.74
C ALA A 209 7.49 18.91 5.52
N ALA A 210 6.33 19.50 5.75
CA ALA A 210 5.59 20.14 4.67
C ALA A 210 6.52 21.21 4.08
N ASP A 211 6.82 21.10 2.78
CA ASP A 211 7.47 22.20 2.08
C ASP A 211 6.61 23.44 2.23
N ASN A 212 7.01 24.35 3.10
CA ASN A 212 6.49 25.70 3.12
C ASN A 212 6.99 26.39 1.83
N LYS A 213 6.40 26.03 0.69
CA LYS A 213 6.42 26.93 -0.46
C LYS A 213 5.43 28.03 -0.17
N THR A 214 5.83 28.95 0.66
CA THR A 214 5.31 30.31 0.61
C THR A 214 5.69 30.89 -0.74
N ALA A 215 4.65 31.26 -1.47
CA ALA A 215 4.73 31.96 -2.75
C ALA A 215 5.59 33.22 -2.66
#